data_e0230a389cb730600aac451758e06a42
#
_entry.id   e0230a389cb730600aac451758e06a42
#
_cell.length_a   1.000
_cell.length_b   1.000
_cell.length_c   1.000
_cell.angle_alpha   90.00
_cell.angle_beta   90.00
_cell.angle_gamma   90.00
#
_symmetry.space_group_name_H-M   'P 1'
#
loop_
_entity.id
_entity.type
_entity.pdbx_description
1 polymer ?
#
loop_
_entity_poly.entity_id
_entity_poly.type
_entity_poly.pdbx_seq_one_letter_code
_entity_poly.pdbx_strand_id
1 'polypeptide(L)'
;MEPVKGGLLANPPKPVADVLRGANASASLASWAIRFAASLEGVITVLSGMSNIEQMENNTGYMEHFQPLTSTERAAVDKAHNVLAALPVIPCTSCDYCAKVCPQEVGISGSFTALNILNLYKDMKTATQQQEWLVDMHGRKRASECIQCGACEEVCPQHIAIRDELQKVRSAFDKPRG
;
A
#
# COMPACT_ATOMS: atom_id res chain seq x y z
N MET A 1 9.68 -6.04 -10.21
CA MET A 1 8.86 -7.05 -9.49
C MET A 1 7.72 -6.34 -8.78
N GLU A 2 6.66 -7.06 -8.43
CA GLU A 2 5.45 -6.57 -7.75
C GLU A 2 4.69 -5.42 -8.48
N PRO A 3 4.37 -5.55 -9.76
CA PRO A 3 3.68 -4.50 -10.51
C PRO A 3 2.31 -4.14 -9.90
N VAL A 4 1.67 -5.04 -9.18
CA VAL A 4 0.39 -4.84 -8.49
C VAL A 4 0.53 -4.58 -6.98
N LYS A 5 1.74 -4.33 -6.47
CA LYS A 5 2.03 -3.99 -5.07
C LYS A 5 1.40 -5.01 -4.09
N GLY A 6 1.76 -6.30 -4.24
CA GLY A 6 1.21 -7.36 -3.40
C GLY A 6 -0.30 -7.58 -3.58
N GLY A 7 -0.87 -7.23 -4.73
CA GLY A 7 -2.31 -7.36 -5.01
C GLY A 7 -3.14 -6.10 -4.74
N LEU A 8 -2.61 -5.11 -4.02
CA LEU A 8 -3.35 -3.90 -3.65
C LEU A 8 -3.87 -3.11 -4.87
N LEU A 9 -3.10 -3.04 -5.95
CA LEU A 9 -3.52 -2.35 -7.18
C LEU A 9 -4.47 -3.18 -8.05
N ALA A 10 -4.68 -4.46 -7.75
CA ALA A 10 -5.75 -5.25 -8.37
C ALA A 10 -7.13 -4.91 -7.79
N ASN A 11 -7.17 -4.42 -6.54
CA ASN A 11 -8.37 -3.95 -5.85
C ASN A 11 -8.12 -2.56 -5.24
N PRO A 12 -7.86 -1.53 -6.04
CA PRO A 12 -7.57 -0.20 -5.53
C PRO A 12 -8.81 0.42 -4.86
N PRO A 13 -8.64 1.48 -4.04
CA PRO A 13 -9.76 2.21 -3.46
C PRO A 13 -10.79 2.62 -4.52
N LYS A 14 -12.07 2.59 -4.16
CA LYS A 14 -13.17 2.85 -5.09
C LYS A 14 -12.99 4.12 -5.95
N PRO A 15 -12.57 5.29 -5.42
CA PRO A 15 -12.37 6.48 -6.26
C PRO A 15 -11.31 6.28 -7.36
N VAL A 16 -10.27 5.48 -7.07
CA VAL A 16 -9.22 5.13 -8.04
C VAL A 16 -9.76 4.15 -9.09
N ALA A 17 -10.47 3.12 -8.64
CA ALA A 17 -11.11 2.15 -9.52
C ALA A 17 -12.10 2.82 -10.49
N ASP A 18 -12.90 3.78 -10.01
CA ASP A 18 -13.87 4.51 -10.83
C ASP A 18 -13.19 5.31 -11.95
N VAL A 19 -12.03 5.94 -11.68
CA VAL A 19 -11.24 6.63 -12.71
C VAL A 19 -10.78 5.67 -13.80
N LEU A 20 -10.20 4.53 -13.41
CA LEU A 20 -9.66 3.54 -14.36
C LEU A 20 -10.76 2.86 -15.17
N ARG A 21 -11.89 2.48 -14.54
CA ARG A 21 -13.06 1.93 -15.23
C ARG A 21 -13.72 2.93 -16.15
N GLY A 22 -13.75 4.21 -15.78
CA GLY A 22 -14.27 5.28 -16.64
C GLY A 22 -13.45 5.46 -17.93
N ALA A 23 -12.14 5.17 -17.89
CA ALA A 23 -11.28 5.23 -19.06
C ALA A 23 -11.39 3.96 -19.94
N ASN A 24 -11.51 2.78 -19.32
CA ASN A 24 -11.72 1.51 -20.03
C ASN A 24 -12.44 0.51 -19.11
N ALA A 25 -13.74 0.36 -19.30
CA ALA A 25 -14.58 -0.52 -18.48
C ALA A 25 -14.29 -2.02 -18.69
N SER A 26 -13.71 -2.41 -19.81
CA SER A 26 -13.38 -3.81 -20.13
C SER A 26 -12.03 -4.26 -19.57
N ALA A 27 -11.15 -3.32 -19.21
CA ALA A 27 -9.85 -3.62 -18.66
C ALA A 27 -9.95 -4.02 -17.17
N SER A 28 -9.31 -5.12 -16.78
CA SER A 28 -9.18 -5.46 -15.37
C SER A 28 -8.31 -4.42 -14.65
N LEU A 29 -8.57 -4.17 -13.37
CA LEU A 29 -7.79 -3.21 -12.59
C LEU A 29 -6.31 -3.63 -12.48
N ALA A 30 -6.03 -4.94 -12.39
CA ALA A 30 -4.66 -5.46 -12.41
C ALA A 30 -3.95 -5.14 -13.73
N SER A 31 -4.65 -5.18 -14.87
CA SER A 31 -4.06 -4.92 -16.18
C SER A 31 -3.49 -3.50 -16.29
N TRP A 32 -4.09 -2.51 -15.65
CA TRP A 32 -3.57 -1.15 -15.63
C TRP A 32 -2.16 -1.07 -15.02
N ALA A 33 -1.97 -1.71 -13.87
CA ALA A 33 -0.68 -1.69 -13.17
C ALA A 33 0.40 -2.49 -13.92
N ILE A 34 0.04 -3.66 -14.46
CA ILE A 34 0.99 -4.51 -15.19
C ILE A 34 1.36 -3.88 -16.54
N ARG A 35 0.38 -3.39 -17.30
CA ARG A 35 0.61 -2.70 -18.58
C ARG A 35 1.38 -1.40 -18.39
N PHE A 36 1.13 -0.65 -17.30
CA PHE A 36 1.93 0.52 -16.95
C PHE A 36 3.42 0.16 -16.82
N ALA A 37 3.73 -0.85 -16.00
CA ALA A 37 5.11 -1.30 -15.80
C ALA A 37 5.73 -1.82 -17.10
N ALA A 38 4.99 -2.58 -17.90
CA ALA A 38 5.45 -3.11 -19.18
C ALA A 38 5.62 -2.04 -20.27
N SER A 39 4.94 -0.89 -20.14
CA SER A 39 5.04 0.22 -21.09
C SER A 39 6.23 1.14 -20.85
N LEU A 40 7.02 0.92 -19.80
CA LEU A 40 8.21 1.73 -19.52
C LEU A 40 9.34 1.34 -20.47
N GLU A 41 10.03 2.32 -20.99
CA GLU A 41 11.19 2.11 -21.87
C GLU A 41 12.29 1.32 -21.14
N GLY A 42 12.89 0.36 -21.82
CA GLY A 42 13.94 -0.49 -21.28
C GLY A 42 13.46 -1.67 -20.42
N VAL A 43 12.17 -1.78 -20.14
CA VAL A 43 11.61 -2.95 -19.45
C VAL A 43 11.41 -4.10 -20.44
N ILE A 44 12.15 -5.18 -20.24
CA ILE A 44 12.08 -6.38 -21.10
C ILE A 44 11.16 -7.47 -20.52
N THR A 45 10.88 -7.45 -19.22
CA THR A 45 9.95 -8.39 -18.58
C THR A 45 9.34 -7.80 -17.31
N VAL A 46 8.11 -8.19 -17.00
CA VAL A 46 7.38 -7.84 -15.79
C VAL A 46 7.07 -9.12 -15.02
N LEU A 47 7.59 -9.23 -13.79
CA LEU A 47 7.32 -10.36 -12.92
C LEU A 47 6.05 -10.08 -12.09
N SER A 48 5.00 -10.84 -12.35
CA SER A 48 3.74 -10.80 -11.61
C SER A 48 3.54 -12.09 -10.82
N GLY A 49 3.27 -11.97 -9.52
CA GLY A 49 2.86 -13.11 -8.69
C GLY A 49 1.37 -13.39 -8.90
N MET A 50 1.07 -14.60 -9.38
CA MET A 50 -0.31 -15.07 -9.59
C MET A 50 -0.53 -16.29 -8.70
N SER A 51 -1.64 -16.31 -7.97
CA SER A 51 -1.94 -17.35 -6.99
C SER A 51 -3.10 -18.26 -7.38
N ASN A 52 -3.74 -17.98 -8.51
CA ASN A 52 -4.81 -18.82 -9.08
C ASN A 52 -4.84 -18.73 -10.61
N ILE A 53 -5.59 -19.63 -11.24
CA ILE A 53 -5.69 -19.74 -12.70
C ILE A 53 -6.35 -18.49 -13.30
N GLU A 54 -7.36 -17.94 -12.67
CA GLU A 54 -8.08 -16.76 -13.17
C GLU A 54 -7.15 -15.53 -13.30
N GLN A 55 -6.25 -15.34 -12.35
CA GLN A 55 -5.24 -14.29 -12.42
C GLN A 55 -4.23 -14.54 -13.56
N MET A 56 -3.85 -15.80 -13.77
CA MET A 56 -2.97 -16.17 -14.87
C MET A 56 -3.64 -15.91 -16.22
N GLU A 57 -4.85 -16.40 -16.41
CA GLU A 57 -5.62 -16.19 -17.64
C GLU A 57 -5.85 -14.69 -17.92
N ASN A 58 -6.20 -13.92 -16.89
CA ASN A 58 -6.35 -12.49 -17.03
C ASN A 58 -5.03 -11.83 -17.45
N ASN A 59 -3.92 -12.13 -16.78
CA ASN A 59 -2.62 -11.51 -17.07
C ASN A 59 -2.07 -11.93 -18.44
N THR A 60 -2.16 -13.19 -18.81
CA THR A 60 -1.71 -13.68 -20.12
C THR A 60 -2.59 -13.15 -21.24
N GLY A 61 -3.89 -13.04 -21.05
CA GLY A 61 -4.83 -12.60 -22.06
C GLY A 61 -4.54 -11.20 -22.63
N TYR A 62 -4.15 -10.23 -21.80
CA TYR A 62 -3.77 -8.92 -22.30
C TYR A 62 -2.26 -8.76 -22.58
N MET A 63 -1.41 -9.69 -22.11
CA MET A 63 0.02 -9.67 -22.38
C MET A 63 0.41 -10.46 -23.64
N GLU A 64 -0.37 -11.45 -24.06
CA GLU A 64 -0.15 -12.21 -25.30
C GLU A 64 -0.07 -11.31 -26.54
N HIS A 65 -0.93 -10.29 -26.59
CA HIS A 65 -0.92 -9.26 -27.63
C HIS A 65 -0.67 -7.89 -27.01
N PHE A 66 0.41 -7.78 -26.24
CA PHE A 66 0.73 -6.59 -25.48
C PHE A 66 0.70 -5.32 -26.31
N GLN A 67 -0.09 -4.36 -25.86
CA GLN A 67 -0.09 -2.99 -26.38
C GLN A 67 0.32 -2.05 -25.24
N PRO A 68 1.33 -1.20 -25.45
CA PRO A 68 1.69 -0.15 -24.51
C PRO A 68 0.49 0.74 -24.19
N LEU A 69 0.48 1.35 -23.01
CA LEU A 69 -0.56 2.32 -22.67
C LEU A 69 -0.55 3.47 -23.66
N THR A 70 -1.72 3.77 -24.22
CA THR A 70 -1.94 4.96 -25.06
C THR A 70 -1.78 6.23 -24.23
N SER A 71 -1.66 7.39 -24.88
CA SER A 71 -1.62 8.70 -24.21
C SER A 71 -2.85 8.93 -23.32
N THR A 72 -4.03 8.54 -23.78
CA THR A 72 -5.28 8.63 -23.02
C THR A 72 -5.26 7.72 -21.78
N GLU A 73 -4.78 6.49 -21.93
CA GLU A 73 -4.65 5.57 -20.80
C GLU A 73 -3.60 6.05 -19.79
N ARG A 74 -2.47 6.62 -20.24
CA ARG A 74 -1.48 7.23 -19.34
C ARG A 74 -2.08 8.39 -18.56
N ALA A 75 -2.84 9.27 -19.21
CA ALA A 75 -3.54 10.35 -18.53
C ALA A 75 -4.56 9.84 -17.49
N ALA A 76 -5.21 8.70 -17.75
CA ALA A 76 -6.08 8.04 -16.77
C ALA A 76 -5.30 7.50 -15.57
N VAL A 77 -4.12 6.91 -15.79
CA VAL A 77 -3.22 6.46 -14.71
C VAL A 77 -2.74 7.64 -13.87
N ASP A 78 -2.34 8.75 -14.50
CA ASP A 78 -1.90 9.98 -13.81
C ASP A 78 -3.05 10.55 -12.96
N LYS A 79 -4.27 10.57 -13.50
CA LYS A 79 -5.46 10.97 -12.74
C LYS A 79 -5.73 10.03 -11.55
N ALA A 80 -5.64 8.72 -11.78
CA ALA A 80 -5.80 7.72 -10.72
C ALA A 80 -4.74 7.87 -9.62
N HIS A 81 -3.48 8.16 -9.99
CA HIS A 81 -2.40 8.46 -9.05
C HIS A 81 -2.72 9.71 -8.21
N ASN A 82 -3.17 10.80 -8.84
CA ASN A 82 -3.52 12.03 -8.11
C ASN A 82 -4.69 11.81 -7.15
N VAL A 83 -5.70 11.02 -7.55
CA VAL A 83 -6.81 10.64 -6.67
C VAL A 83 -6.30 9.81 -5.50
N LEU A 84 -5.41 8.83 -5.73
CA LEU A 84 -4.82 8.00 -4.67
C LEU A 84 -4.00 8.85 -3.70
N ALA A 85 -3.19 9.78 -4.21
CA ALA A 85 -2.35 10.67 -3.41
C ALA A 85 -3.16 11.65 -2.54
N ALA A 86 -4.38 12.00 -2.96
CA ALA A 86 -5.28 12.86 -2.21
C ALA A 86 -6.07 12.14 -1.10
N LEU A 87 -6.01 10.80 -1.04
CA LEU A 87 -6.70 10.04 0.01
C LEU A 87 -6.00 10.24 1.37
N PRO A 88 -6.76 10.27 2.47
CA PRO A 88 -6.18 10.50 3.80
C PRO A 88 -5.34 9.30 4.23
N VAL A 89 -4.03 9.50 4.26
CA VAL A 89 -3.04 8.52 4.73
C VAL A 89 -2.04 9.18 5.67
N ILE A 90 -1.42 8.37 6.52
CA ILE A 90 -0.27 8.82 7.30
C ILE A 90 0.90 8.97 6.33
N PRO A 91 1.51 10.16 6.17
CA PRO A 91 2.53 10.42 5.15
C PRO A 91 3.92 9.88 5.59
N CYS A 92 3.97 8.65 6.11
CA CYS A 92 5.19 8.00 6.56
C CYS A 92 6.02 7.51 5.36
N THR A 93 7.30 7.90 5.32
CA THR A 93 8.25 7.49 4.26
C THR A 93 9.06 6.25 4.64
N SER A 94 8.78 5.63 5.78
CA SER A 94 9.49 4.44 6.30
C SER A 94 11.00 4.63 6.42
N CYS A 95 11.44 5.84 6.78
CA CYS A 95 12.87 6.15 6.99
C CYS A 95 13.43 5.59 8.31
N ASP A 96 12.58 5.15 9.23
CA ASP A 96 12.86 4.48 10.50
C ASP A 96 13.75 5.27 11.50
N TYR A 97 13.88 6.60 11.35
CA TYR A 97 14.57 7.41 12.36
C TYR A 97 13.87 7.32 13.72
N CYS A 98 12.55 7.31 13.74
CA CYS A 98 11.74 7.13 14.95
C CYS A 98 11.99 5.79 15.66
N ALA A 99 12.28 4.73 14.91
CA ALA A 99 12.56 3.40 15.47
C ALA A 99 13.87 3.36 16.27
N LYS A 100 14.86 4.20 15.89
CA LYS A 100 16.17 4.27 16.54
C LYS A 100 16.13 4.95 17.91
N VAL A 101 15.17 5.82 18.14
CA VAL A 101 15.03 6.60 19.38
C VAL A 101 13.90 6.11 20.27
N CYS A 102 13.14 5.12 19.84
CA CYS A 102 12.03 4.59 20.61
C CYS A 102 12.51 3.67 21.75
N PRO A 103 12.35 4.06 23.05
CA PRO A 103 12.82 3.25 24.16
C PRO A 103 12.04 1.92 24.30
N GLN A 104 10.83 1.85 23.73
CA GLN A 104 10.00 0.65 23.71
C GLN A 104 10.15 -0.18 22.44
N GLU A 105 10.99 0.23 21.50
CA GLU A 105 11.21 -0.48 20.23
C GLU A 105 9.93 -0.72 19.41
N VAL A 106 8.95 0.21 19.50
CA VAL A 106 7.70 0.12 18.74
C VAL A 106 7.98 0.15 17.25
N GLY A 107 7.34 -0.75 16.50
CA GLY A 107 7.40 -0.82 15.04
C GLY A 107 6.54 0.25 14.37
N ILE A 108 6.93 1.53 14.50
CA ILE A 108 6.14 2.70 14.14
C ILE A 108 5.81 2.72 12.65
N SER A 109 6.81 2.62 11.77
CA SER A 109 6.62 2.67 10.31
C SER A 109 5.79 1.50 9.78
N GLY A 110 6.03 0.29 10.30
CA GLY A 110 5.26 -0.90 9.96
C GLY A 110 3.80 -0.78 10.38
N SER A 111 3.55 -0.27 11.59
CA SER A 111 2.20 0.00 12.10
C SER A 111 1.45 1.02 11.23
N PHE A 112 2.12 2.06 10.78
CA PHE A 112 1.52 3.07 9.89
C PHE A 112 1.22 2.51 8.51
N THR A 113 2.08 1.66 7.97
CA THR A 113 1.83 0.95 6.72
C THR A 113 0.56 0.09 6.83
N ALA A 114 0.43 -0.67 7.90
CA ALA A 114 -0.76 -1.50 8.14
C ALA A 114 -2.03 -0.66 8.27
N LEU A 115 -1.99 0.44 9.03
CA LEU A 115 -3.16 1.33 9.18
C LEU A 115 -3.52 2.02 7.86
N ASN A 116 -2.56 2.45 7.07
CA ASN A 116 -2.80 3.01 5.73
C ASN A 116 -3.46 2.00 4.80
N ILE A 117 -3.04 0.74 4.81
CA ILE A 117 -3.69 -0.33 4.05
C ILE A 117 -5.14 -0.49 4.50
N LEU A 118 -5.40 -0.57 5.80
CA LEU A 118 -6.76 -0.67 6.32
C LEU A 118 -7.63 0.53 5.88
N ASN A 119 -7.10 1.74 5.99
CA ASN A 119 -7.85 2.95 5.68
C ASN A 119 -8.16 3.09 4.19
N LEU A 120 -7.21 2.76 3.33
CA LEU A 120 -7.34 2.90 1.88
C LEU A 120 -8.15 1.77 1.25
N TYR A 121 -7.86 0.53 1.62
CA TYR A 121 -8.37 -0.65 0.94
C TYR A 121 -9.52 -1.34 1.70
N LYS A 122 -9.75 -0.95 2.97
CA LYS A 122 -10.74 -1.57 3.87
C LYS A 122 -10.52 -3.09 4.03
N ASP A 123 -9.30 -3.53 3.81
CA ASP A 123 -8.88 -4.93 3.90
C ASP A 123 -8.15 -5.19 5.22
N MET A 124 -8.91 -5.62 6.22
CA MET A 124 -8.38 -5.96 7.55
C MET A 124 -7.41 -7.14 7.48
N LYS A 125 -7.66 -8.13 6.61
CA LYS A 125 -6.80 -9.31 6.49
C LYS A 125 -5.41 -8.92 6.04
N THR A 126 -5.31 -8.22 4.92
CA THR A 126 -4.02 -7.74 4.39
C THR A 126 -3.33 -6.77 5.36
N ALA A 127 -4.09 -5.87 5.99
CA ALA A 127 -3.54 -4.94 6.98
C ALA A 127 -2.96 -5.68 8.20
N THR A 128 -3.65 -6.69 8.73
CA THR A 128 -3.16 -7.51 9.84
C THR A 128 -1.90 -8.30 9.46
N GLN A 129 -1.88 -8.92 8.29
CA GLN A 129 -0.70 -9.64 7.78
C GLN A 129 0.51 -8.70 7.61
N GLN A 130 0.29 -7.48 7.14
CA GLN A 130 1.36 -6.48 7.03
C GLN A 130 1.87 -6.03 8.40
N GLN A 131 0.99 -5.89 9.39
CA GLN A 131 1.43 -5.59 10.75
C GLN A 131 2.24 -6.74 11.37
N GLU A 132 1.79 -7.97 11.23
CA GLU A 132 2.52 -9.15 11.67
C GLU A 132 3.89 -9.22 11.01
N TRP A 133 3.97 -9.02 9.69
CA TRP A 133 5.21 -9.03 8.95
C TRP A 133 6.14 -7.89 9.36
N LEU A 134 5.68 -6.63 9.31
CA LEU A 134 6.53 -5.45 9.49
C LEU A 134 6.82 -5.11 10.96
N VAL A 135 6.08 -5.67 11.90
CA VAL A 135 6.23 -5.41 13.33
C VAL A 135 6.66 -6.67 14.06
N ASP A 136 5.79 -7.68 14.14
CA ASP A 136 5.99 -8.84 15.01
C ASP A 136 7.16 -9.71 14.52
N MET A 137 7.24 -10.02 13.23
CA MET A 137 8.34 -10.84 12.66
C MET A 137 9.70 -10.13 12.65
N HIS A 138 9.72 -8.80 12.76
CA HIS A 138 10.94 -8.03 12.93
C HIS A 138 11.30 -7.78 14.40
N GLY A 139 10.62 -8.46 15.34
CA GLY A 139 10.87 -8.36 16.77
C GLY A 139 10.52 -7.00 17.37
N ARG A 140 9.69 -6.20 16.69
CA ARG A 140 9.25 -4.91 17.19
C ARG A 140 8.03 -5.04 18.07
N LYS A 141 7.85 -4.09 18.97
CA LYS A 141 6.66 -4.00 19.83
C LYS A 141 5.48 -3.38 19.09
N ARG A 142 4.28 -3.76 19.48
CA ARG A 142 3.04 -3.19 18.94
C ARG A 142 2.76 -1.80 19.50
N ALA A 143 1.81 -1.09 18.90
CA ALA A 143 1.43 0.27 19.30
C ALA A 143 0.91 0.35 20.75
N SER A 144 0.35 -0.75 21.30
CA SER A 144 -0.06 -0.85 22.70
C SER A 144 1.07 -0.61 23.70
N GLU A 145 2.32 -0.88 23.32
CA GLU A 145 3.50 -0.69 24.18
C GLU A 145 4.03 0.73 24.19
N CYS A 146 3.41 1.65 23.43
CA CYS A 146 3.84 3.05 23.36
C CYS A 146 3.58 3.77 24.68
N ILE A 147 4.64 4.29 25.30
CA ILE A 147 4.59 5.09 26.55
C ILE A 147 4.38 6.59 26.32
N GLN A 148 4.07 7.01 25.10
CA GLN A 148 3.75 8.41 24.74
C GLN A 148 4.87 9.44 25.06
N CYS A 149 6.15 9.04 25.06
CA CYS A 149 7.27 9.91 25.46
C CYS A 149 7.60 11.03 24.45
N GLY A 150 7.19 10.93 23.19
CA GLY A 150 7.36 11.96 22.17
C GLY A 150 8.71 11.95 21.41
N ALA A 151 9.74 11.24 21.87
CA ALA A 151 11.06 11.23 21.24
C ALA A 151 11.04 10.92 19.72
N CYS A 152 10.10 10.07 19.26
CA CYS A 152 9.93 9.73 17.86
C CYS A 152 9.45 10.90 17.00
N GLU A 153 8.68 11.84 17.56
CA GLU A 153 8.17 13.01 16.85
C GLU A 153 9.26 14.06 16.62
N GLU A 154 10.19 14.21 17.57
CA GLU A 154 11.31 15.15 17.48
C GLU A 154 12.23 14.85 16.29
N VAL A 155 12.38 13.55 15.92
CA VAL A 155 13.25 13.12 14.83
C VAL A 155 12.50 12.84 13.54
N CYS A 156 11.19 13.04 13.48
CA CYS A 156 10.38 12.74 12.31
C CYS A 156 10.52 13.84 11.24
N PRO A 157 11.15 13.57 10.07
CA PRO A 157 11.32 14.57 9.02
C PRO A 157 9.99 14.94 8.33
N GLN A 158 8.94 14.13 8.53
CA GLN A 158 7.60 14.40 8.01
C GLN A 158 6.70 15.11 9.04
N HIS A 159 7.20 15.41 10.25
CA HIS A 159 6.47 16.05 11.33
C HIS A 159 5.12 15.40 11.65
N ILE A 160 5.08 14.06 11.59
CA ILE A 160 3.87 13.28 11.89
C ILE A 160 3.62 13.33 13.39
N ALA A 161 2.36 13.55 13.80
CA ALA A 161 1.90 13.37 15.17
C ALA A 161 1.85 11.87 15.52
N ILE A 162 3.03 11.28 15.71
CA ILE A 162 3.24 9.82 15.79
C ILE A 162 2.43 9.22 16.95
N ARG A 163 2.37 9.89 18.09
CA ARG A 163 1.63 9.40 19.25
C ARG A 163 0.14 9.25 18.96
N ASP A 164 -0.45 10.25 18.30
CA ASP A 164 -1.87 10.22 17.95
C ASP A 164 -2.18 9.14 16.92
N GLU A 165 -1.31 8.99 15.91
CA GLU A 165 -1.46 7.95 14.92
C GLU A 165 -1.29 6.55 15.51
N LEU A 166 -0.36 6.36 16.48
CA LEU A 166 -0.22 5.08 17.20
C LEU A 166 -1.46 4.74 18.04
N GLN A 167 -2.19 5.72 18.57
CA GLN A 167 -3.46 5.46 19.24
C GLN A 167 -4.52 4.92 18.28
N LYS A 168 -4.56 5.44 17.04
CA LYS A 168 -5.44 4.90 15.98
C LYS A 168 -5.04 3.47 15.60
N VAL A 169 -3.74 3.20 15.46
CA VAL A 169 -3.21 1.84 15.23
C VAL A 169 -3.66 0.90 16.35
N ARG A 170 -3.44 1.28 17.61
CA ARG A 170 -3.88 0.51 18.78
C ARG A 170 -5.38 0.20 18.74
N SER A 171 -6.19 1.21 18.43
CA SER A 171 -7.65 1.04 18.34
C SER A 171 -8.08 0.10 17.22
N ALA A 172 -7.32 0.05 16.13
CA ALA A 172 -7.61 -0.79 14.99
C ALA A 172 -7.18 -2.24 15.15
N PHE A 173 -5.98 -2.49 15.72
CA PHE A 173 -5.32 -3.80 15.70
C PHE A 173 -5.13 -4.44 17.09
N ASP A 174 -4.97 -3.62 18.13
CA ASP A 174 -4.62 -4.10 19.48
C ASP A 174 -5.84 -4.16 20.42
N LYS A 175 -7.05 -4.37 19.87
CA LYS A 175 -8.23 -4.60 20.71
C LYS A 175 -8.01 -5.87 21.55
N PRO A 176 -8.38 -5.86 22.85
CA PRO A 176 -8.36 -7.07 23.62
C PRO A 176 -9.19 -8.12 22.89
N ARG A 177 -8.60 -9.29 22.66
CA ARG A 177 -9.33 -10.45 22.15
C ARG A 177 -10.31 -10.81 23.27
N GLY A 178 -11.60 -10.51 23.06
CA GLY A 178 -12.67 -10.90 23.96
C GLY A 178 -12.83 -12.41 23.99
#